data_aedf8334d5373cc1f4bb42e1df9abe13
#
_entry.id   aedf8334d5373cc1f4bb42e1df9abe13
#
_cell.length_a   1.000
_cell.length_b   1.000
_cell.length_c   1.000
_cell.angle_alpha   90.00
_cell.angle_beta   90.00
_cell.angle_gamma   90.00
#
_symmetry.space_group_name_H-M   'P 1'
#
loop_
_entity.id
_entity.type
_entity.pdbx_description
1 polymer ?
#
loop_
_entity_poly.entity_id
_entity_poly.type
_entity_poly.pdbx_seq_one_letter_code
_entity_poly.pdbx_strand_id
1 'polypeptide(L)'
;MKTFLITVDTEGDNLWQWKPGEKITTENSLFIPRFQELCEKYGLIPTYLTNYEMACDDRWVEYARKKEKDGKCEIGMHIHAWNSPPDYKLNML
;
A
#
# COMPACT_ATOMS: atom_id res chain seq x y z
N MET A 1 -14.59 -18.08 -18.94
CA MET A 1 -13.27 -17.69 -18.40
C MET A 1 -13.42 -17.27 -16.95
N LYS A 2 -12.57 -17.78 -16.08
CA LYS A 2 -12.53 -17.36 -14.68
C LYS A 2 -11.41 -16.34 -14.49
N THR A 3 -11.72 -15.24 -13.78
CA THR A 3 -10.74 -14.20 -13.49
C THR A 3 -10.34 -14.31 -12.03
N PHE A 4 -9.03 -14.24 -11.77
CA PHE A 4 -8.45 -14.23 -10.44
C PHE A 4 -7.78 -12.88 -10.19
N LEU A 5 -8.19 -12.19 -9.14
CA LEU A 5 -7.64 -10.89 -8.79
C LEU A 5 -6.90 -10.99 -7.45
N ILE A 6 -5.74 -10.36 -7.38
CA ILE A 6 -4.99 -10.21 -6.12
C ILE A 6 -4.97 -8.72 -5.78
N THR A 7 -5.58 -8.37 -4.68
CA THR A 7 -5.50 -7.01 -4.15
C THR A 7 -4.80 -7.06 -2.79
N VAL A 8 -3.89 -6.12 -2.57
CA VAL A 8 -3.10 -6.05 -1.34
C VAL A 8 -3.31 -4.69 -0.71
N ASP A 9 -3.90 -4.67 0.47
CA ASP A 9 -3.98 -3.44 1.25
C ASP A 9 -2.57 -3.07 1.69
N THR A 10 -2.06 -1.99 1.09
CA THR A 10 -0.67 -1.57 1.24
C THR A 10 -0.62 -0.37 2.17
N GLU A 11 -0.39 -0.65 3.44
CA GLU A 11 -0.54 0.33 4.50
C GLU A 11 0.54 0.15 5.57
N GLY A 12 0.58 1.09 6.54
CA GLY A 12 1.60 1.08 7.59
C GLY A 12 1.58 -0.18 8.45
N ASP A 13 2.73 -0.48 9.01
CA ASP A 13 2.98 -1.72 9.77
C ASP A 13 2.22 -1.79 11.08
N ASN A 14 1.97 -0.61 11.68
CA ASN A 14 1.49 -0.50 13.06
C ASN A 14 0.07 0.07 13.18
N LEU A 15 -0.71 0.04 12.10
CA LEU A 15 -2.03 0.70 12.09
C LEU A 15 -3.01 0.14 13.12
N TRP A 16 -3.00 -1.16 13.36
CA TRP A 16 -3.93 -1.80 14.27
C TRP A 16 -3.69 -1.45 15.74
N GLN A 17 -2.47 -1.00 16.07
CA GLN A 17 -2.08 -0.60 17.42
C GLN A 17 -1.78 0.91 17.51
N TRP A 18 -1.97 1.60 16.40
CA TRP A 18 -1.63 3.01 16.28
C TRP A 18 -2.58 3.88 17.14
N LYS A 19 -1.98 4.86 17.81
CA LYS A 19 -2.69 5.88 18.59
C LYS A 19 -2.38 7.26 18.03
N PRO A 20 -3.34 8.23 18.12
CA PRO A 20 -3.08 9.59 17.67
C PRO A 20 -1.80 10.16 18.27
N GLY A 21 -0.95 10.77 17.43
CA GLY A 21 0.34 11.31 17.83
C GLY A 21 1.51 10.36 17.64
N GLU A 22 1.27 9.08 17.43
CA GLU A 22 2.34 8.13 17.13
C GLU A 22 2.70 8.19 15.64
N LYS A 23 3.97 7.89 15.33
CA LYS A 23 4.43 7.78 13.96
C LYS A 23 3.96 6.45 13.36
N ILE A 24 3.44 6.50 12.15
CA ILE A 24 3.13 5.29 11.38
C ILE A 24 4.39 4.86 10.64
N THR A 25 4.81 3.62 10.85
CA THR A 25 5.98 3.05 10.19
C THR A 25 5.60 2.32 8.91
N THR A 26 6.54 2.29 7.96
CA THR A 26 6.31 1.72 6.63
C THR A 26 7.42 0.74 6.23
N GLU A 27 7.88 -0.06 7.18
CA GLU A 27 8.91 -1.08 6.91
C GLU A 27 8.42 -2.18 5.97
N ASN A 28 7.11 -2.31 5.80
CA ASN A 28 6.50 -3.19 4.82
C ASN A 28 7.06 -2.97 3.41
N SER A 29 7.51 -1.76 3.10
CA SER A 29 8.11 -1.45 1.80
C SER A 29 9.34 -2.31 1.49
N LEU A 30 10.01 -2.81 2.52
CA LEU A 30 11.20 -3.65 2.38
C LEU A 30 10.83 -5.12 2.08
N PHE A 31 9.62 -5.53 2.39
CA PHE A 31 9.18 -6.92 2.27
C PHE A 31 8.29 -7.17 1.06
N ILE A 32 7.64 -6.14 0.54
CA ILE A 32 6.77 -6.25 -0.64
C ILE A 32 7.51 -6.81 -1.86
N PRO A 33 8.77 -6.45 -2.13
CA PRO A 33 9.50 -7.01 -3.27
C PRO A 33 9.53 -8.53 -3.29
N ARG A 34 9.61 -9.16 -2.13
CA ARG A 34 9.59 -10.62 -2.03
C ARG A 34 8.27 -11.22 -2.52
N PHE A 35 7.16 -10.61 -2.13
CA PHE A 35 5.84 -11.00 -2.59
C PHE A 35 5.68 -10.73 -4.09
N GLN A 36 6.15 -9.58 -4.56
CA GLN A 36 6.09 -9.21 -5.97
C GLN A 36 6.85 -10.20 -6.84
N GLU A 37 8.04 -10.62 -6.42
CA GLU A 37 8.82 -11.62 -7.14
C GLU A 37 8.08 -12.95 -7.26
N LEU A 38 7.40 -13.34 -6.20
CA LEU A 38 6.58 -14.55 -6.20
C LEU A 38 5.44 -14.44 -7.22
N CYS A 39 4.77 -13.28 -7.28
CA CYS A 39 3.73 -13.03 -8.26
C CYS A 39 4.28 -13.11 -9.69
N GLU A 40 5.42 -12.47 -9.94
CA GLU A 40 6.02 -12.47 -11.27
C GLU A 40 6.41 -13.88 -11.71
N LYS A 41 6.86 -14.71 -10.79
CA LYS A 41 7.21 -16.11 -11.06
C LYS A 41 6.02 -16.89 -11.62
N TYR A 42 4.81 -16.58 -11.16
CA TYR A 42 3.60 -17.30 -11.57
C TYR A 42 2.75 -16.50 -12.57
N GLY A 43 3.29 -15.42 -13.12
CA GLY A 43 2.55 -14.63 -14.11
C GLY A 43 1.36 -13.87 -13.53
N LEU A 44 1.38 -13.59 -12.23
CA LEU A 44 0.31 -12.86 -11.55
C LEU A 44 0.64 -11.39 -11.45
N ILE A 45 -0.38 -10.55 -11.61
CA ILE A 45 -0.23 -9.09 -11.56
C ILE A 45 -1.05 -8.58 -10.38
N PRO A 46 -0.41 -8.31 -9.21
CA PRO A 46 -1.14 -7.82 -8.05
C PRO A 46 -1.50 -6.34 -8.19
N THR A 47 -2.56 -5.94 -7.49
CA THR A 47 -2.94 -4.54 -7.34
C THR A 47 -2.66 -4.13 -5.90
N TYR A 48 -1.78 -3.13 -5.73
CA TYR A 48 -1.45 -2.58 -4.42
C TYR A 48 -2.34 -1.39 -4.13
N LEU A 49 -3.27 -1.56 -3.20
CA LEU A 49 -4.17 -0.50 -2.74
C LEU A 49 -3.43 0.31 -1.68
N THR A 50 -2.82 1.40 -2.12
CA THR A 50 -1.81 2.15 -1.36
C THR A 50 -2.45 3.22 -0.48
N ASN A 51 -2.19 3.15 0.81
CA ASN A 51 -2.62 4.15 1.77
C ASN A 51 -1.62 5.30 1.80
N TYR A 52 -2.04 6.41 2.42
CA TYR A 52 -1.30 7.66 2.43
C TYR A 52 0.14 7.51 2.95
N GLU A 53 0.35 6.85 4.08
CA GLU A 53 1.67 6.69 4.67
C GLU A 53 2.63 5.93 3.77
N MET A 54 2.15 4.94 3.03
CA MET A 54 2.97 4.23 2.05
C MET A 54 3.28 5.11 0.84
N ALA A 55 2.31 5.92 0.42
CA ALA A 55 2.53 6.86 -0.70
C ALA A 55 3.55 7.95 -0.34
N CYS A 56 3.82 8.16 0.93
CA CYS A 56 4.85 9.08 1.42
C CYS A 56 6.21 8.42 1.61
N ASP A 57 6.31 7.11 1.45
CA ASP A 57 7.58 6.38 1.56
C ASP A 57 8.25 6.30 0.20
N ASP A 58 9.36 7.00 0.03
CA ASP A 58 10.07 7.05 -1.26
C ASP A 58 10.54 5.67 -1.73
N ARG A 59 10.87 4.78 -0.81
CA ARG A 59 11.27 3.41 -1.14
C ARG A 59 10.14 2.68 -1.86
N TRP A 60 8.92 2.79 -1.32
CA TRP A 60 7.74 2.20 -1.93
C TRP A 60 7.41 2.87 -3.26
N VAL A 61 7.40 4.19 -3.30
CA VAL A 61 7.04 4.95 -4.51
C VAL A 61 7.97 4.62 -5.68
N GLU A 62 9.28 4.58 -5.46
CA GLU A 62 10.24 4.22 -6.50
C GLU A 62 10.04 2.81 -7.01
N TYR A 63 9.91 1.87 -6.09
CA TYR A 63 9.73 0.46 -6.43
C TYR A 63 8.43 0.24 -7.21
N ALA A 64 7.33 0.77 -6.68
CA ALA A 64 6.01 0.62 -7.27
C ALA A 64 5.91 1.25 -8.66
N ARG A 65 6.48 2.43 -8.81
CA ARG A 65 6.49 3.14 -10.10
C ARG A 65 7.18 2.31 -11.17
N LYS A 66 8.33 1.73 -10.84
CA LYS A 66 9.08 0.90 -11.78
C LYS A 66 8.29 -0.34 -12.17
N LYS A 67 7.71 -1.03 -11.20
CA LYS A 67 6.95 -2.25 -11.45
C LYS A 67 5.66 -1.99 -12.21
N GLU A 68 4.98 -0.89 -11.90
CA GLU A 68 3.77 -0.48 -12.62
C GLU A 68 4.09 -0.13 -14.08
N LYS A 69 5.18 0.61 -14.30
CA LYS A 69 5.65 0.96 -15.65
C LYS A 69 5.98 -0.29 -16.47
N ASP A 70 6.55 -1.29 -15.84
CA ASP A 70 6.90 -2.56 -16.49
C ASP A 70 5.68 -3.50 -16.66
N GLY A 71 4.50 -3.07 -16.25
CA GLY A 71 3.29 -3.88 -16.35
C GLY A 71 3.23 -5.05 -15.37
N LYS A 72 4.01 -5.00 -14.29
CA LYS A 72 4.12 -6.11 -13.33
C LYS A 72 3.21 -5.96 -12.11
N CYS A 73 2.62 -4.80 -11.92
CA CYS A 73 1.60 -4.57 -10.90
C CYS A 73 0.71 -3.41 -11.30
N GLU A 74 -0.38 -3.25 -10.57
CA GLU A 74 -1.25 -2.09 -10.65
C GLU A 74 -1.23 -1.39 -9.30
N ILE A 75 -1.40 -0.06 -9.33
CA ILE A 75 -1.44 0.75 -8.12
C ILE A 75 -2.83 1.36 -7.98
N GLY A 76 -3.46 1.11 -6.87
CA GLY A 76 -4.74 1.70 -6.51
C GLY A 76 -4.63 2.53 -5.24
N MET A 77 -5.73 3.13 -4.84
CA MET A 77 -5.81 3.99 -3.67
C MET A 77 -6.59 3.30 -2.55
N HIS A 78 -6.04 3.38 -1.33
CA HIS A 78 -6.69 2.92 -0.11
C HIS A 78 -6.69 4.08 0.88
N ILE A 79 -7.87 4.53 1.28
CA ILE A 79 -8.00 5.73 2.12
C ILE A 79 -8.58 5.37 3.48
N HIS A 80 -7.83 5.75 4.52
CA HIS A 80 -8.36 5.83 5.88
C HIS A 80 -8.60 7.31 6.19
N ALA A 81 -9.84 7.70 6.41
CA ALA A 81 -10.20 9.11 6.65
C ALA A 81 -9.49 9.70 7.87
N TRP A 82 -9.09 8.85 8.83
CA TRP A 82 -8.47 9.28 10.07
C TRP A 82 -6.96 9.54 9.94
N ASN A 83 -6.31 9.11 8.85
CA ASN A 83 -4.88 9.33 8.64
C ASN A 83 -4.53 9.89 7.25
N SER A 84 -5.51 10.17 6.43
CA SER A 84 -5.28 10.69 5.06
C SER A 84 -5.70 12.16 4.98
N PRO A 85 -4.83 13.05 4.47
CA PRO A 85 -5.21 14.45 4.25
C PRO A 85 -6.36 14.59 3.23
N PRO A 86 -7.14 15.64 3.31
CA PRO A 86 -7.09 16.71 4.32
C PRO A 86 -7.63 16.24 5.67
N ASP A 87 -6.98 16.72 6.73
CA ASP A 87 -7.36 16.35 8.09
C ASP A 87 -8.63 17.09 8.51
N TYR A 88 -9.67 16.36 8.74
CA TYR A 88 -10.90 16.89 9.31
C TYR A 88 -11.02 16.48 10.77
N LYS A 89 -11.41 17.45 11.61
CA LYS A 89 -11.83 17.09 12.96
C LYS A 89 -13.20 16.44 12.86
N LEU A 90 -13.22 15.13 12.99
CA LEU A 90 -14.47 14.42 13.11
C LEU A 90 -14.98 14.59 14.55
N ASN A 91 -16.13 15.21 14.70
CA ASN A 91 -16.85 15.19 15.97
C ASN A 91 -17.40 13.79 16.16
N MET A 92 -16.63 12.98 16.84
CA MET A 92 -17.10 11.67 17.27
C MET A 92 -18.00 11.86 18.49
N LEU A 93 -19.25 11.65 18.29
CA LEU A 93 -20.22 11.62 19.38
C LEU A 93 -20.05 10.34 20.20
#